data_285ff9707502068c56ef67ba0e526a59
#
_entry.id   285ff9707502068c56ef67ba0e526a59
#
_cell.length_a   1.000
_cell.length_b   1.000
_cell.length_c   1.000
_cell.angle_alpha   90.00
_cell.angle_beta   90.00
_cell.angle_gamma   90.00
#
_symmetry.space_group_name_H-M   'P 1'
#
loop_
_entity.id
_entity.type
_entity.pdbx_description
1 polymer ?
#
loop_
_entity_poly.entity_id
_entity_poly.type
_entity_poly.pdbx_seq_one_letter_code
_entity_poly.pdbx_strand_id
1 'polypeptide(L)'
;ALGINPNLDYLQGNLVHAQMLVCNWKNLKDNSAKLIESILNFHKPVNPFCLLAMNDSPQTQLVAAKDYVRKKFPRNGVLKDIPKIKHKKIRLGYFSADFKVHPVSILMAELFELHDRDKFELFAFSLGAADESDEMRAQLMPLFDSFIDVQNKKDIEIAVLARSLEIDIAVDLGGHTQGSRMGIFSYRAAPIQVNYLGYAGSAGSEYIDYIIADNVVIPQSERKF
;
A
#
# COMPACT_ATOMS: atom_id res chain seq x y z
N ALA A 1 -25.12 -15.60 -0.48
CA ALA A 1 -24.77 -14.43 -1.31
C ALA A 1 -24.55 -14.86 -2.77
N LEU A 2 -23.62 -15.80 -3.08
CA LEU A 2 -23.37 -16.27 -4.46
C LEU A 2 -24.60 -16.85 -5.17
N GLY A 3 -25.47 -17.55 -4.45
CA GLY A 3 -26.74 -18.07 -4.98
C GLY A 3 -27.77 -16.98 -5.29
N ILE A 4 -27.60 -15.77 -4.74
CA ILE A 4 -28.52 -14.64 -4.97
C ILE A 4 -27.96 -13.73 -6.07
N ASN A 5 -26.67 -13.40 -6.01
CA ASN A 5 -25.97 -12.60 -7.01
C ASN A 5 -24.53 -13.10 -7.19
N PRO A 6 -24.26 -13.95 -8.18
CA PRO A 6 -22.91 -14.47 -8.45
C PRO A 6 -21.94 -13.41 -8.97
N ASN A 7 -22.45 -12.26 -9.41
CA ASN A 7 -21.65 -11.19 -9.99
C ASN A 7 -21.26 -10.09 -9.00
N LEU A 8 -21.48 -10.30 -7.70
CA LEU A 8 -21.09 -9.32 -6.69
C LEU A 8 -19.57 -9.23 -6.61
N ASP A 9 -19.08 -8.00 -6.71
CA ASP A 9 -17.64 -7.69 -6.61
C ASP A 9 -17.05 -8.21 -5.30
N TYR A 10 -15.81 -8.68 -5.36
CA TYR A 10 -15.04 -9.24 -4.23
C TYR A 10 -15.57 -10.56 -3.67
N LEU A 11 -16.81 -10.96 -3.99
CA LEU A 11 -17.46 -12.08 -3.31
C LEU A 11 -16.77 -13.43 -3.56
N GLN A 12 -16.33 -13.68 -4.81
CA GLN A 12 -15.65 -14.94 -5.15
C GLN A 12 -14.30 -15.04 -4.43
N GLY A 13 -13.50 -13.99 -4.44
CA GLY A 13 -12.21 -13.95 -3.73
C GLY A 13 -12.39 -14.08 -2.22
N ASN A 14 -13.35 -13.37 -1.63
CA ASN A 14 -13.66 -13.46 -0.21
C ASN A 14 -14.11 -14.86 0.19
N LEU A 15 -14.89 -15.55 -0.67
CA LEU A 15 -15.30 -16.93 -0.39
C LEU A 15 -14.11 -17.87 -0.36
N VAL A 16 -13.24 -17.83 -1.37
CA VAL A 16 -12.04 -18.68 -1.44
C VAL A 16 -11.15 -18.41 -0.23
N HIS A 17 -10.90 -17.15 0.10
CA HIS A 17 -10.11 -16.77 1.27
C HIS A 17 -10.72 -17.27 2.58
N ALA A 18 -12.03 -17.10 2.78
CA ALA A 18 -12.73 -17.59 3.96
C ALA A 18 -12.67 -19.11 4.09
N GLN A 19 -12.77 -19.85 2.98
CA GLN A 19 -12.60 -21.32 2.98
C GLN A 19 -11.20 -21.72 3.44
N MET A 20 -10.16 -21.02 2.97
CA MET A 20 -8.78 -21.26 3.41
C MET A 20 -8.61 -20.98 4.91
N LEU A 21 -9.15 -19.88 5.42
CA LEU A 21 -9.06 -19.52 6.84
C LEU A 21 -9.68 -20.55 7.78
N VAL A 22 -10.74 -21.24 7.34
CA VAL A 22 -11.38 -22.32 8.12
C VAL A 22 -10.89 -23.72 7.73
N CYS A 23 -9.76 -23.80 7.00
CA CYS A 23 -9.18 -25.06 6.53
C CYS A 23 -10.18 -25.94 5.72
N ASN A 24 -11.11 -25.33 5.02
CA ASN A 24 -12.05 -26.02 4.14
C ASN A 24 -11.47 -26.09 2.71
N TRP A 25 -10.75 -27.16 2.43
CA TRP A 25 -10.07 -27.38 1.14
C TRP A 25 -10.97 -28.04 0.07
N LYS A 26 -12.22 -28.32 0.41
CA LYS A 26 -13.18 -28.92 -0.54
C LYS A 26 -13.43 -27.94 -1.71
N ASN A 27 -13.22 -28.44 -2.92
CA ASN A 27 -13.36 -27.67 -4.16
C ASN A 27 -12.45 -26.42 -4.27
N LEU A 28 -11.39 -26.30 -3.44
CA LEU A 28 -10.49 -25.14 -3.46
C LEU A 28 -9.89 -24.92 -4.85
N LYS A 29 -9.40 -26.00 -5.50
CA LYS A 29 -8.81 -25.94 -6.83
C LYS A 29 -9.76 -25.35 -7.87
N ASP A 30 -11.01 -25.85 -7.90
CA ASP A 30 -12.01 -25.38 -8.86
C ASP A 30 -12.45 -23.95 -8.57
N ASN A 31 -12.62 -23.60 -7.30
CA ASN A 31 -12.98 -22.25 -6.89
C ASN A 31 -11.86 -21.25 -7.20
N SER A 32 -10.60 -21.62 -7.01
CA SER A 32 -9.44 -20.79 -7.38
C SER A 32 -9.33 -20.64 -8.90
N ALA A 33 -9.54 -21.70 -9.67
CA ALA A 33 -9.53 -21.61 -11.13
C ALA A 33 -10.61 -20.65 -11.65
N LYS A 34 -11.84 -20.74 -11.13
CA LYS A 34 -12.93 -19.82 -11.46
C LYS A 34 -12.63 -18.37 -11.06
N LEU A 35 -11.94 -18.17 -9.92
CA LEU A 35 -11.51 -16.84 -9.49
C LEU A 35 -10.50 -16.26 -10.47
N ILE A 36 -9.49 -17.03 -10.85
CA ILE A 36 -8.45 -16.59 -11.81
C ILE A 36 -9.09 -16.25 -13.17
N GLU A 37 -9.97 -17.10 -13.67
CA GLU A 37 -10.75 -16.84 -14.88
C GLU A 37 -11.55 -15.55 -14.78
N SER A 38 -12.22 -15.31 -13.65
CA SER A 38 -12.97 -14.08 -13.39
C SER A 38 -12.08 -12.82 -13.42
N ILE A 39 -10.88 -12.92 -12.88
CA ILE A 39 -9.91 -11.82 -12.89
C ILE A 39 -9.45 -11.54 -14.33
N LEU A 40 -8.98 -12.56 -15.03
CA LEU A 40 -8.32 -12.40 -16.33
C LEU A 40 -9.28 -12.04 -17.46
N ASN A 41 -10.47 -12.64 -17.48
CA ASN A 41 -11.42 -12.50 -18.59
C ASN A 41 -12.53 -11.49 -18.32
N PHE A 42 -12.91 -11.28 -17.06
CA PHE A 42 -14.05 -10.45 -16.69
C PHE A 42 -13.69 -9.25 -15.80
N HIS A 43 -12.40 -9.07 -15.49
CA HIS A 43 -11.91 -7.97 -14.66
C HIS A 43 -12.69 -7.78 -13.36
N LYS A 44 -13.05 -8.91 -12.72
CA LYS A 44 -13.76 -8.87 -11.45
C LYS A 44 -12.80 -8.51 -10.32
N PRO A 45 -13.10 -7.48 -9.53
CA PRO A 45 -12.20 -7.06 -8.48
C PRO A 45 -12.10 -8.12 -7.37
N VAL A 46 -10.87 -8.33 -6.93
CA VAL A 46 -10.52 -9.15 -5.76
C VAL A 46 -9.62 -8.32 -4.86
N ASN A 47 -9.60 -8.62 -3.57
CA ASN A 47 -8.61 -8.00 -2.69
C ASN A 47 -7.21 -8.52 -3.05
N PRO A 48 -6.28 -7.66 -3.50
CA PRO A 48 -4.94 -8.10 -3.93
C PRO A 48 -4.17 -8.81 -2.84
N PHE A 49 -4.30 -8.39 -1.57
CA PHE A 49 -3.64 -9.05 -0.44
C PHE A 49 -4.11 -10.50 -0.26
N CYS A 50 -5.42 -10.75 -0.36
CA CYS A 50 -5.96 -12.12 -0.29
C CYS A 50 -5.48 -12.97 -1.47
N LEU A 51 -5.33 -12.37 -2.66
CA LEU A 51 -4.89 -13.10 -3.86
C LEU A 51 -3.47 -13.63 -3.76
N LEU A 52 -2.57 -12.97 -3.01
CA LEU A 52 -1.20 -13.46 -2.79
C LEU A 52 -1.16 -14.87 -2.19
N ALA A 53 -2.15 -15.23 -1.35
CA ALA A 53 -2.25 -16.56 -0.77
C ALA A 53 -2.85 -17.61 -1.72
N MET A 54 -3.41 -17.20 -2.87
CA MET A 54 -4.20 -18.06 -3.77
C MET A 54 -3.54 -18.27 -5.12
N ASN A 55 -2.65 -17.37 -5.54
CA ASN A 55 -2.06 -17.38 -6.87
C ASN A 55 -0.67 -16.77 -6.86
N ASP A 56 0.30 -17.46 -7.46
CA ASP A 56 1.72 -17.10 -7.54
C ASP A 56 2.08 -16.40 -8.86
N SER A 57 1.13 -16.23 -9.80
CA SER A 57 1.38 -15.56 -11.08
C SER A 57 1.46 -14.05 -10.92
N PRO A 58 2.62 -13.40 -11.12
CA PRO A 58 2.77 -11.95 -11.05
C PRO A 58 1.85 -11.23 -12.03
N GLN A 59 1.62 -11.80 -13.21
CA GLN A 59 0.69 -11.24 -14.19
C GLN A 59 -0.74 -11.20 -13.68
N THR A 60 -1.23 -12.28 -13.08
CA THR A 60 -2.60 -12.33 -12.51
C THR A 60 -2.73 -11.35 -11.35
N GLN A 61 -1.71 -11.28 -10.49
CA GLN A 61 -1.67 -10.34 -9.37
C GLN A 61 -1.69 -8.89 -9.85
N LEU A 62 -0.93 -8.55 -10.90
CA LEU A 62 -0.93 -7.21 -11.50
C LEU A 62 -2.30 -6.83 -12.08
N VAL A 63 -2.95 -7.75 -12.82
CA VAL A 63 -4.30 -7.50 -13.37
C VAL A 63 -5.29 -7.23 -12.24
N ALA A 64 -5.29 -8.09 -11.21
CA ALA A 64 -6.16 -7.94 -10.06
C ALA A 64 -5.93 -6.63 -9.31
N ALA A 65 -4.65 -6.25 -9.09
CA ALA A 65 -4.30 -5.00 -8.42
C ALA A 65 -4.76 -3.77 -9.23
N LYS A 66 -4.55 -3.76 -10.56
CA LYS A 66 -5.04 -2.70 -11.45
C LYS A 66 -6.56 -2.54 -11.40
N ASP A 67 -7.31 -3.64 -11.47
CA ASP A 67 -8.76 -3.61 -11.44
C ASP A 67 -9.30 -3.16 -10.07
N TYR A 68 -8.65 -3.60 -9.01
CA TYR A 68 -8.96 -3.18 -7.65
C TYR A 68 -8.75 -1.66 -7.46
N VAL A 69 -7.56 -1.18 -7.85
CA VAL A 69 -7.21 0.24 -7.71
C VAL A 69 -8.10 1.12 -8.57
N ARG A 70 -8.30 0.75 -9.84
CA ARG A 70 -9.18 1.49 -10.75
C ARG A 70 -10.59 1.64 -10.20
N LYS A 71 -11.10 0.62 -9.50
CA LYS A 71 -12.45 0.64 -8.94
C LYS A 71 -12.52 1.34 -7.59
N LYS A 72 -11.58 1.10 -6.70
CA LYS A 72 -11.65 1.55 -5.30
C LYS A 72 -10.91 2.86 -5.05
N PHE A 73 -9.83 3.09 -5.77
CA PHE A 73 -8.94 4.24 -5.59
C PHE A 73 -8.56 4.86 -6.94
N PRO A 74 -9.54 5.27 -7.78
CA PRO A 74 -9.22 5.87 -9.06
C PRO A 74 -8.38 7.13 -8.86
N ARG A 75 -7.49 7.42 -9.83
CA ARG A 75 -6.72 8.66 -9.85
C ARG A 75 -7.65 9.86 -9.70
N ASN A 76 -7.29 10.76 -8.81
CA ASN A 76 -8.09 11.94 -8.52
C ASN A 76 -7.31 13.21 -8.89
N GLY A 77 -7.84 13.96 -9.86
CA GLY A 77 -7.23 15.20 -10.36
C GLY A 77 -7.75 16.48 -9.69
N VAL A 78 -8.42 16.39 -8.54
CA VAL A 78 -9.02 17.58 -7.89
C VAL A 78 -7.96 18.55 -7.35
N LEU A 79 -6.79 18.05 -6.97
CA LEU A 79 -5.67 18.90 -6.55
C LEU A 79 -4.82 19.30 -7.75
N LYS A 80 -4.43 20.60 -7.79
CA LYS A 80 -3.54 21.14 -8.82
C LYS A 80 -2.18 20.43 -8.82
N ASP A 81 -1.42 20.60 -9.89
CA ASP A 81 -0.06 20.09 -9.99
C ASP A 81 0.81 20.62 -8.83
N ILE A 82 1.74 19.78 -8.39
CA ILE A 82 2.68 20.14 -7.33
C ILE A 82 3.80 20.99 -7.94
N PRO A 83 4.05 22.21 -7.43
CA PRO A 83 5.17 23.00 -7.90
C PRO A 83 6.49 22.29 -7.58
N LYS A 84 7.45 22.39 -8.49
CA LYS A 84 8.81 21.89 -8.23
C LYS A 84 9.52 22.88 -7.29
N ILE A 85 9.68 22.51 -6.04
CA ILE A 85 10.43 23.25 -5.05
C ILE A 85 11.77 22.55 -4.86
N LYS A 86 12.86 23.32 -4.74
CA LYS A 86 14.19 22.78 -4.46
C LYS A 86 14.52 23.02 -3.00
N HIS A 87 14.57 21.96 -2.22
CA HIS A 87 14.96 22.01 -0.81
C HIS A 87 16.47 21.79 -0.62
N LYS A 88 17.00 22.24 0.51
CA LYS A 88 18.38 21.93 0.92
C LYS A 88 18.51 20.44 1.26
N LYS A 89 17.50 19.87 1.92
CA LYS A 89 17.38 18.43 2.22
C LYS A 89 16.15 17.88 1.51
N ILE A 90 16.23 16.63 1.07
CA ILE A 90 15.08 15.92 0.49
C ILE A 90 14.11 15.57 1.62
N ARG A 91 12.85 15.97 1.49
CA ARG A 91 11.78 15.67 2.45
C ARG A 91 11.12 14.34 2.13
N LEU A 92 11.39 13.34 2.98
CA LEU A 92 10.82 11.99 2.86
C LEU A 92 9.60 11.85 3.79
N GLY A 93 8.44 11.58 3.23
CA GLY A 93 7.23 11.26 4.00
C GLY A 93 6.95 9.76 3.98
N TYR A 94 7.02 9.10 5.13
CA TYR A 94 6.66 7.70 5.30
C TYR A 94 5.22 7.56 5.78
N PHE A 95 4.41 6.81 5.05
CA PHE A 95 2.99 6.60 5.33
C PHE A 95 2.78 5.15 5.78
N SER A 96 2.34 4.95 7.03
CA SER A 96 2.10 3.62 7.58
C SER A 96 0.98 3.60 8.62
N ALA A 97 0.20 2.53 8.63
CA ALA A 97 -0.71 2.20 9.73
C ALA A 97 0.01 1.46 10.88
N ASP A 98 1.28 1.13 10.68
CA ASP A 98 2.00 0.14 11.47
C ASP A 98 3.22 0.72 12.21
N PHE A 99 3.24 2.02 12.52
CA PHE A 99 4.20 2.63 13.46
C PHE A 99 3.88 2.20 14.90
N LYS A 100 4.02 0.90 15.14
CA LYS A 100 3.72 0.19 16.40
C LYS A 100 4.49 -1.13 16.42
N VAL A 101 4.31 -1.97 17.44
CA VAL A 101 4.83 -3.34 17.44
C VAL A 101 4.24 -4.10 16.26
N HIS A 102 4.96 -4.12 15.16
CA HIS A 102 4.57 -4.72 13.89
C HIS A 102 5.81 -5.07 13.06
N PRO A 103 5.79 -6.13 12.22
CA PRO A 103 6.93 -6.51 11.38
C PRO A 103 7.49 -5.37 10.52
N VAL A 104 6.64 -4.54 9.93
CA VAL A 104 7.10 -3.39 9.13
C VAL A 104 7.95 -2.43 9.95
N SER A 105 7.50 -2.06 11.15
CA SER A 105 8.26 -1.18 12.04
C SER A 105 9.58 -1.77 12.50
N ILE A 106 9.59 -3.07 12.83
CA ILE A 106 10.81 -3.79 13.24
C ILE A 106 11.84 -3.78 12.11
N LEU A 107 11.42 -4.04 10.87
CA LEU A 107 12.31 -4.06 9.71
C LEU A 107 12.78 -2.66 9.29
N MET A 108 11.98 -1.63 9.57
CA MET A 108 12.27 -0.25 9.14
C MET A 108 13.03 0.57 10.18
N ALA A 109 13.07 0.16 11.45
CA ALA A 109 13.63 0.95 12.54
C ALA A 109 15.08 1.38 12.26
N GLU A 110 15.94 0.42 11.90
CA GLU A 110 17.34 0.69 11.55
C GLU A 110 17.48 1.62 10.33
N LEU A 111 16.62 1.46 9.32
CA LEU A 111 16.62 2.35 8.16
C LEU A 111 16.30 3.79 8.57
N PHE A 112 15.31 4.01 9.44
CA PHE A 112 14.97 5.35 9.92
C PHE A 112 16.11 5.98 10.72
N GLU A 113 16.82 5.18 11.53
CA GLU A 113 17.98 5.63 12.32
C GLU A 113 19.17 6.00 11.42
N LEU A 114 19.46 5.20 10.39
CA LEU A 114 20.63 5.32 9.54
C LEU A 114 20.50 6.36 8.42
N HIS A 115 19.36 7.02 8.27
CA HIS A 115 19.22 8.07 7.26
C HIS A 115 20.25 9.20 7.46
N ASP A 116 20.91 9.59 6.37
CA ASP A 116 21.81 10.72 6.32
C ASP A 116 21.05 12.04 6.56
N ARG A 117 21.07 12.51 7.81
CA ARG A 117 20.32 13.69 8.25
C ARG A 117 20.84 15.01 7.65
N ASP A 118 21.98 15.01 7.00
CA ASP A 118 22.46 16.18 6.25
C ASP A 118 21.78 16.28 4.88
N LYS A 119 21.26 15.15 4.35
CA LYS A 119 20.61 15.06 3.05
C LYS A 119 19.09 14.92 3.13
N PHE A 120 18.57 14.33 4.21
CA PHE A 120 17.16 13.99 4.35
C PHE A 120 16.53 14.62 5.59
N GLU A 121 15.28 15.03 5.43
CA GLU A 121 14.35 15.42 6.49
C GLU A 121 13.19 14.41 6.49
N LEU A 122 12.94 13.76 7.64
CA LEU A 122 12.02 12.62 7.72
C LEU A 122 10.70 13.01 8.37
N PHE A 123 9.61 12.66 7.71
CA PHE A 123 8.24 12.86 8.18
C PHE A 123 7.52 11.51 8.28
N ALA A 124 6.92 11.21 9.43
CA ALA A 124 6.03 10.09 9.60
C ALA A 124 4.56 10.55 9.54
N PHE A 125 3.78 9.92 8.68
CA PHE A 125 2.32 10.05 8.62
C PHE A 125 1.71 8.78 9.19
N SER A 126 1.35 8.80 10.48
CA SER A 126 0.78 7.65 11.19
C SER A 126 -0.70 7.51 10.85
N LEU A 127 -1.03 6.46 10.10
CA LEU A 127 -2.38 6.16 9.62
C LEU A 127 -3.19 5.30 10.59
N GLY A 128 -2.49 4.56 11.46
CA GLY A 128 -3.09 3.70 12.48
C GLY A 128 -3.50 4.44 13.74
N ALA A 129 -4.21 3.74 14.63
CA ALA A 129 -4.55 4.28 15.94
C ALA A 129 -3.29 4.60 16.74
N ALA A 130 -3.27 5.79 17.34
CA ALA A 130 -2.23 6.16 18.29
C ALA A 130 -2.42 5.35 19.58
N ASP A 131 -1.38 4.62 19.98
CA ASP A 131 -1.27 3.96 21.28
C ASP A 131 0.01 4.47 21.95
N GLU A 132 -0.14 5.29 22.97
CA GLU A 132 0.98 5.87 23.70
C GLU A 132 1.74 4.82 24.54
N SER A 133 1.13 3.67 24.80
CA SER A 133 1.76 2.56 25.51
C SER A 133 2.58 1.63 24.60
N ASP A 134 2.54 1.80 23.29
CA ASP A 134 3.29 0.98 22.34
C ASP A 134 4.77 1.34 22.35
N GLU A 135 5.60 0.39 22.80
CA GLU A 135 7.04 0.58 22.97
C GLU A 135 7.76 0.85 21.64
N MET A 136 7.35 0.19 20.55
CA MET A 136 7.95 0.39 19.24
C MET A 136 7.64 1.80 18.73
N ARG A 137 6.40 2.26 18.91
CA ARG A 137 6.02 3.63 18.56
C ARG A 137 6.88 4.65 19.30
N ALA A 138 7.05 4.47 20.62
CA ALA A 138 7.88 5.34 21.45
C ALA A 138 9.34 5.39 20.97
N GLN A 139 9.89 4.25 20.51
CA GLN A 139 11.24 4.18 19.93
C GLN A 139 11.33 4.85 18.56
N LEU A 140 10.31 4.75 17.72
CA LEU A 140 10.34 5.29 16.37
C LEU A 140 10.13 6.81 16.31
N MET A 141 9.27 7.35 17.17
CA MET A 141 8.90 8.77 17.13
C MET A 141 10.11 9.72 17.10
N PRO A 142 11.16 9.56 17.92
CA PRO A 142 12.32 10.45 17.93
C PRO A 142 13.23 10.31 16.69
N LEU A 143 13.03 9.28 15.86
CA LEU A 143 13.79 9.07 14.63
C LEU A 143 13.28 9.95 13.47
N PHE A 144 12.19 10.67 13.63
CA PHE A 144 11.63 11.57 12.62
C PHE A 144 11.76 13.03 13.04
N ASP A 145 11.95 13.91 12.07
CA ASP A 145 11.92 15.36 12.30
C ASP A 145 10.47 15.81 12.62
N SER A 146 9.50 15.08 12.07
CA SER A 146 8.08 15.29 12.38
C SER A 146 7.31 13.97 12.34
N PHE A 147 6.62 13.65 13.44
CA PHE A 147 5.76 12.48 13.55
C PHE A 147 4.30 12.94 13.72
N ILE A 148 3.44 12.61 12.74
CA ILE A 148 2.13 13.22 12.59
C ILE A 148 1.04 12.13 12.60
N ASP A 149 0.15 12.18 13.58
CA ASP A 149 -1.03 11.31 13.60
C ASP A 149 -2.12 11.85 12.67
N VAL A 150 -2.48 11.04 11.69
CA VAL A 150 -3.43 11.43 10.65
C VAL A 150 -4.60 10.44 10.50
N GLN A 151 -4.74 9.49 11.43
CA GLN A 151 -5.79 8.47 11.38
C GLN A 151 -7.20 9.03 11.19
N ASN A 152 -7.51 10.16 11.83
CA ASN A 152 -8.83 10.79 11.81
C ASN A 152 -9.05 11.75 10.63
N LYS A 153 -8.04 11.92 9.77
CA LYS A 153 -8.15 12.77 8.58
C LYS A 153 -8.60 11.96 7.37
N LYS A 154 -9.30 12.62 6.43
CA LYS A 154 -9.63 12.03 5.14
C LYS A 154 -8.37 11.93 4.25
N ASP A 155 -8.37 11.03 3.26
CA ASP A 155 -7.24 10.83 2.35
C ASP A 155 -6.81 12.13 1.65
N ILE A 156 -7.77 12.94 1.21
CA ILE A 156 -7.49 14.25 0.59
C ILE A 156 -6.84 15.21 1.59
N GLU A 157 -7.25 15.23 2.85
CA GLU A 157 -6.70 16.11 3.87
C GLU A 157 -5.25 15.74 4.19
N ILE A 158 -4.93 14.43 4.16
CA ILE A 158 -3.57 13.93 4.34
C ILE A 158 -2.71 14.30 3.13
N ALA A 159 -3.22 14.14 1.91
CA ALA A 159 -2.52 14.53 0.71
C ALA A 159 -2.23 16.06 0.68
N VAL A 160 -3.19 16.88 1.08
CA VAL A 160 -3.03 18.34 1.20
C VAL A 160 -1.99 18.67 2.28
N LEU A 161 -2.03 18.00 3.43
CA LEU A 161 -1.05 18.20 4.50
C LEU A 161 0.37 17.84 4.01
N ALA A 162 0.54 16.69 3.36
CA ALA A 162 1.85 16.30 2.81
C ALA A 162 2.38 17.34 1.80
N ARG A 163 1.52 17.87 0.93
CA ARG A 163 1.87 18.96 0.01
C ARG A 163 2.21 20.26 0.73
N SER A 164 1.50 20.63 1.78
CA SER A 164 1.79 21.84 2.57
C SER A 164 3.09 21.75 3.34
N LEU A 165 3.51 20.53 3.69
CA LEU A 165 4.82 20.23 4.25
C LEU A 165 5.89 20.05 3.16
N GLU A 166 5.51 20.25 1.90
CA GLU A 166 6.40 20.18 0.74
C GLU A 166 7.20 18.87 0.70
N ILE A 167 6.52 17.74 0.94
CA ILE A 167 7.14 16.41 0.85
C ILE A 167 7.58 16.16 -0.59
N ASP A 168 8.86 15.84 -0.80
CA ASP A 168 9.43 15.54 -2.11
C ASP A 168 9.11 14.12 -2.57
N ILE A 169 9.21 13.16 -1.64
CA ILE A 169 9.00 11.74 -1.89
C ILE A 169 8.07 11.16 -0.82
N ALA A 170 6.93 10.66 -1.24
CA ALA A 170 6.00 9.94 -0.38
C ALA A 170 6.24 8.44 -0.51
N VAL A 171 6.56 7.77 0.61
CA VAL A 171 6.82 6.33 0.68
C VAL A 171 5.64 5.64 1.34
N ASP A 172 4.92 4.82 0.58
CA ASP A 172 3.85 3.96 1.05
C ASP A 172 4.45 2.66 1.62
N LEU A 173 4.30 2.45 2.92
CA LEU A 173 4.74 1.23 3.61
C LEU A 173 3.61 0.19 3.77
N GLY A 174 2.46 0.44 3.19
CA GLY A 174 1.28 -0.41 3.38
C GLY A 174 0.81 -1.14 2.11
N GLY A 175 0.79 -0.47 0.97
CA GLY A 175 0.24 -1.02 -0.27
C GLY A 175 -1.22 -1.46 -0.13
N HIS A 176 -1.50 -2.77 -0.25
CA HIS A 176 -2.84 -3.33 -0.11
C HIS A 176 -3.05 -4.11 1.19
N THR A 177 -2.21 -3.89 2.20
CA THR A 177 -2.37 -4.51 3.53
C THR A 177 -3.50 -3.86 4.33
N GLN A 178 -3.84 -4.46 5.46
CA GLN A 178 -4.87 -3.92 6.36
C GLN A 178 -4.44 -2.57 6.93
N GLY A 179 -5.35 -1.60 6.95
CA GLY A 179 -5.08 -0.26 7.46
C GLY A 179 -4.37 0.67 6.49
N SER A 180 -3.86 0.16 5.35
CA SER A 180 -3.26 1.01 4.31
C SER A 180 -4.31 1.92 3.66
N ARG A 181 -3.85 3.07 3.16
CA ARG A 181 -4.71 4.13 2.61
C ARG A 181 -4.22 4.61 1.26
N MET A 182 -4.28 3.72 0.26
CA MET A 182 -3.90 3.98 -1.13
C MET A 182 -4.60 5.23 -1.72
N GLY A 183 -5.78 5.58 -1.21
CA GLY A 183 -6.51 6.78 -1.60
C GLY A 183 -5.74 8.08 -1.41
N ILE A 184 -4.83 8.17 -0.44
CA ILE A 184 -3.96 9.35 -0.23
C ILE A 184 -3.14 9.61 -1.49
N PHE A 185 -2.54 8.56 -2.03
CA PHE A 185 -1.66 8.64 -3.19
C PHE A 185 -2.42 8.92 -4.49
N SER A 186 -3.72 8.58 -4.55
CA SER A 186 -4.59 8.91 -5.70
C SER A 186 -4.74 10.41 -5.91
N TYR A 187 -4.57 11.20 -4.85
CA TYR A 187 -4.55 12.68 -4.88
C TYR A 187 -3.16 13.26 -5.19
N ARG A 188 -2.16 12.42 -5.39
CA ARG A 188 -0.77 12.84 -5.60
C ARG A 188 -0.24 13.61 -4.40
N ALA A 189 0.06 12.94 -3.30
CA ALA A 189 0.53 13.54 -2.04
C ALA A 189 1.91 14.20 -2.15
N ALA A 190 2.77 13.71 -3.07
CA ALA A 190 4.12 14.25 -3.33
C ALA A 190 4.47 14.17 -4.83
N PRO A 191 5.50 14.92 -5.31
CA PRO A 191 6.00 14.83 -6.69
C PRO A 191 6.44 13.44 -7.09
N ILE A 192 7.00 12.66 -6.16
CA ILE A 192 7.40 11.27 -6.33
C ILE A 192 6.68 10.42 -5.29
N GLN A 193 6.09 9.31 -5.72
CA GLN A 193 5.40 8.36 -4.85
C GLN A 193 5.95 6.96 -5.04
N VAL A 194 6.31 6.32 -3.94
CA VAL A 194 7.08 5.06 -3.92
C VAL A 194 6.38 4.05 -3.04
N ASN A 195 6.30 2.80 -3.47
CA ASN A 195 5.90 1.68 -2.60
C ASN A 195 7.14 0.95 -2.07
N TYR A 196 7.13 0.60 -0.80
CA TYR A 196 8.24 -0.11 -0.16
C TYR A 196 7.77 -1.05 0.94
N LEU A 197 8.29 -2.26 0.93
CA LEU A 197 8.35 -3.28 1.98
C LEU A 197 7.02 -3.90 2.42
N GLY A 198 6.01 -3.13 2.86
CA GLY A 198 4.87 -3.68 3.60
C GLY A 198 3.92 -4.57 2.79
N TYR A 199 3.93 -4.46 1.47
CA TYR A 199 3.12 -5.28 0.57
C TYR A 199 3.99 -5.97 -0.48
N ALA A 200 4.01 -7.29 -0.46
CA ALA A 200 4.84 -8.11 -1.35
C ALA A 200 4.15 -8.39 -2.69
N GLY A 201 3.65 -7.37 -3.37
CA GLY A 201 2.97 -7.48 -4.66
C GLY A 201 2.92 -6.16 -5.41
N SER A 202 2.43 -6.19 -6.66
CA SER A 202 2.27 -5.00 -7.48
C SER A 202 1.21 -4.06 -6.91
N ALA A 203 1.53 -2.77 -6.77
CA ALA A 203 0.58 -1.75 -6.33
C ALA A 203 -0.59 -1.59 -7.31
N GLY A 204 -0.38 -1.89 -8.60
CA GLY A 204 -1.40 -1.83 -9.66
C GLY A 204 -1.90 -0.41 -9.95
N SER A 205 -1.17 0.60 -9.54
CA SER A 205 -1.56 2.00 -9.56
C SER A 205 -0.68 2.81 -10.50
N GLU A 206 -1.27 3.65 -11.33
CA GLU A 206 -0.56 4.57 -12.24
C GLU A 206 -0.03 5.84 -11.54
N TYR A 207 -0.38 6.04 -10.27
CA TYR A 207 0.09 7.17 -9.47
C TYR A 207 1.18 6.80 -8.46
N ILE A 208 1.59 5.55 -8.36
CA ILE A 208 2.82 5.10 -7.70
C ILE A 208 3.91 5.02 -8.77
N ASP A 209 4.97 5.80 -8.62
CA ASP A 209 6.00 5.96 -9.67
C ASP A 209 7.06 4.86 -9.61
N TYR A 210 7.39 4.38 -8.39
CA TYR A 210 8.47 3.42 -8.16
C TYR A 210 8.11 2.42 -7.08
N ILE A 211 8.76 1.26 -7.13
CA ILE A 211 8.85 0.29 -6.04
C ILE A 211 10.32 0.11 -5.67
N ILE A 212 10.61 0.06 -4.38
CA ILE A 212 11.94 -0.29 -3.86
C ILE A 212 11.91 -1.78 -3.51
N ALA A 213 12.75 -2.55 -4.17
CA ALA A 213 12.91 -3.98 -3.93
C ALA A 213 14.32 -4.41 -4.38
N ASP A 214 14.79 -5.54 -3.87
CA ASP A 214 16.01 -6.18 -4.33
C ASP A 214 15.75 -7.17 -5.47
N ASN A 215 16.83 -7.79 -5.98
CA ASN A 215 16.73 -8.77 -7.07
C ASN A 215 16.17 -10.13 -6.63
N VAL A 216 16.03 -10.38 -5.33
CA VAL A 216 15.43 -11.61 -4.80
C VAL A 216 13.91 -11.45 -4.81
N VAL A 217 13.42 -10.32 -4.31
CA VAL A 217 11.98 -10.02 -4.26
C VAL A 217 11.41 -9.75 -5.66
N ILE A 218 12.15 -9.00 -6.50
CA ILE A 218 11.74 -8.75 -7.89
C ILE A 218 12.91 -9.13 -8.81
N PRO A 219 12.97 -10.38 -9.28
CA PRO A 219 13.94 -10.81 -10.27
C PRO A 219 13.83 -10.00 -11.56
N GLN A 220 14.95 -9.87 -12.28
CA GLN A 220 14.98 -9.07 -13.51
C GLN A 220 13.94 -9.51 -14.56
N SER A 221 13.64 -10.81 -14.63
CA SER A 221 12.61 -11.38 -15.52
C SER A 221 11.19 -10.91 -15.18
N GLU A 222 10.93 -10.55 -13.92
CA GLU A 222 9.61 -10.22 -13.40
C GLU A 222 9.34 -8.70 -13.30
N ARG A 223 10.34 -7.86 -13.61
CA ARG A 223 10.24 -6.37 -13.50
C ARG A 223 9.17 -5.73 -14.40
N LYS A 224 8.63 -6.49 -15.35
CA LYS A 224 7.54 -6.03 -16.22
C LYS A 224 6.14 -6.10 -15.59
N PHE A 225 6.04 -6.72 -14.42
CA PHE A 225 4.78 -6.89 -13.66
C PHE A 225 4.76 -5.98 -12.37
#